data_b65b6727f04fadb12caf48a3a01d57f6
#
_entry.id   b65b6727f04fadb12caf48a3a01d57f6
#
_cell.length_a   1.000
_cell.length_b   1.000
_cell.length_c   1.000
_cell.angle_alpha   90.00
_cell.angle_beta   90.00
_cell.angle_gamma   90.00
#
_symmetry.space_group_name_H-M   'P 1'
#
loop_
_entity.id
_entity.type
_entity.pdbx_description
1 polymer ?
#
loop_
_entity_poly.entity_id
_entity_poly.type
_entity_poly.pdbx_seq_one_letter_code
_entity_poly.pdbx_strand_id
1 'polypeptide(L)'
;MDTNIRQDAYDQIKYKIIHFHYLPGQKISEKMISTTLNLGRTPVREALIRIEREGLIEVVPQSGTYVTTINIDSVQNGRFVRECLEPNVMLDAMTKLTKEHIDNLNKNMEEQEEAAELTQTDRFFDLDQAFHGELYEAAGKQEIWQWLQLNNTQLNRFRRLRLKVPGLNWATLLKQHEEIFSAIKRQDVDDLSYLMHAHLHLMLVEKETVMRYYPDYFSSNSEA
;
A
#
# COMPACT_ATOMS: atom_id res chain seq x y z
N MET A 1 -5.59 27.15 10.15
CA MET A 1 -4.41 27.18 9.26
C MET A 1 -3.31 26.21 9.69
N ASP A 2 -2.94 26.16 10.98
CA ASP A 2 -1.84 25.27 11.44
C ASP A 2 -2.09 23.75 11.29
N THR A 3 -3.32 23.29 11.46
CA THR A 3 -3.66 21.86 11.37
C THR A 3 -3.48 21.31 9.94
N ASN A 4 -3.74 22.13 8.93
CA ASN A 4 -3.59 21.76 7.52
C ASN A 4 -2.10 21.60 7.14
N ILE A 5 -1.22 22.49 7.60
CA ILE A 5 0.23 22.44 7.31
C ILE A 5 0.89 21.21 7.97
N ARG A 6 0.45 20.84 9.18
CA ARG A 6 0.95 19.64 9.88
C ARG A 6 0.53 18.36 9.19
N GLN A 7 -0.73 18.29 8.76
CA GLN A 7 -1.22 17.14 7.99
C GLN A 7 -0.52 17.06 6.64
N ASP A 8 -0.36 18.16 5.93
CA ASP A 8 0.37 18.23 4.66
C ASP A 8 1.83 17.76 4.80
N ALA A 9 2.54 18.20 5.85
CA ALA A 9 3.89 17.75 6.14
C ALA A 9 3.96 16.23 6.35
N TYR A 10 3.03 15.68 7.13
CA TYR A 10 2.93 14.25 7.37
C TYR A 10 2.66 13.48 6.07
N ASP A 11 1.68 13.89 5.28
CA ASP A 11 1.27 13.22 4.04
C ASP A 11 2.41 13.23 3.01
N GLN A 12 3.10 14.37 2.84
CA GLN A 12 4.22 14.48 1.92
C GLN A 12 5.42 13.60 2.34
N ILE A 13 5.78 13.56 3.63
CA ILE A 13 6.90 12.76 4.11
C ILE A 13 6.56 11.27 4.00
N LYS A 14 5.37 10.88 4.45
CA LYS A 14 4.89 9.49 4.34
C LYS A 14 4.85 9.03 2.89
N TYR A 15 4.32 9.86 2.00
CA TYR A 15 4.33 9.60 0.56
C TYR A 15 5.75 9.31 0.07
N LYS A 16 6.72 10.17 0.41
CA LYS A 16 8.12 9.98 -0.02
C LYS A 16 8.75 8.69 0.49
N ILE A 17 8.40 8.24 1.69
CA ILE A 17 8.88 6.96 2.24
C ILE A 17 8.21 5.77 1.52
N ILE A 18 6.89 5.80 1.39
CA ILE A 18 6.13 4.72 0.75
C ILE A 18 6.49 4.58 -0.74
N HIS A 19 6.80 5.68 -1.42
CA HIS A 19 7.17 5.70 -2.84
C HIS A 19 8.68 5.57 -3.10
N PHE A 20 9.48 5.27 -2.05
CA PHE A 20 10.94 5.10 -2.15
C PHE A 20 11.70 6.32 -2.68
N HIS A 21 11.16 7.54 -2.49
CA HIS A 21 11.94 8.78 -2.63
C HIS A 21 12.91 8.96 -1.45
N TYR A 22 12.55 8.40 -0.27
CA TYR A 22 13.46 8.13 0.83
C TYR A 22 13.59 6.62 0.95
N LEU A 23 14.80 6.11 0.72
CA LEU A 23 15.06 4.68 0.63
C LEU A 23 15.14 4.01 2.01
N PRO A 24 14.80 2.71 2.14
CA PRO A 24 15.06 1.94 3.35
C PRO A 24 16.53 2.07 3.79
N GLY A 25 16.78 2.28 5.09
CA GLY A 25 18.10 2.54 5.64
C GLY A 25 18.64 3.96 5.41
N GLN A 26 17.98 4.79 4.61
CA GLN A 26 18.45 6.13 4.34
C GLN A 26 18.39 7.02 5.58
N LYS A 27 19.49 7.71 5.88
CA LYS A 27 19.52 8.76 6.89
C LYS A 27 18.76 9.99 6.41
N ILE A 28 17.86 10.48 7.24
CA ILE A 28 17.08 11.71 6.99
C ILE A 28 17.25 12.68 8.17
N SER A 29 16.88 13.94 7.99
CA SER A 29 16.91 14.94 9.07
C SER A 29 15.81 15.98 8.91
N GLU A 30 15.35 16.56 10.03
CA GLU A 30 14.39 17.67 10.02
C GLU A 30 14.83 18.79 9.06
N LYS A 31 16.12 19.15 9.10
CA LYS A 31 16.68 20.23 8.26
C LYS A 31 16.57 19.88 6.77
N MET A 32 16.99 18.67 6.38
CA MET A 32 16.92 18.20 5.00
C MET A 32 15.47 18.22 4.49
N ILE A 33 14.55 17.68 5.27
CA ILE A 33 13.13 17.58 4.90
C ILE A 33 12.50 18.97 4.81
N SER A 34 12.72 19.85 5.81
CA SER A 34 12.24 21.22 5.79
C SER A 34 12.69 21.98 4.54
N THR A 35 13.95 21.80 4.14
CA THR A 35 14.50 22.43 2.93
C THR A 35 13.87 21.82 1.67
N THR A 36 13.79 20.50 1.57
CA THR A 36 13.28 19.79 0.38
C THR A 36 11.79 20.06 0.13
N LEU A 37 10.99 20.15 1.20
CA LEU A 37 9.55 20.34 1.11
C LEU A 37 9.12 21.81 1.23
N ASN A 38 10.07 22.72 1.50
CA ASN A 38 9.80 24.13 1.79
C ASN A 38 8.78 24.31 2.94
N LEU A 39 8.93 23.52 3.99
CA LEU A 39 8.08 23.51 5.18
C LEU A 39 8.84 23.98 6.43
N GLY A 40 8.13 24.56 7.39
CA GLY A 40 8.70 24.93 8.68
C GLY A 40 9.20 23.71 9.48
N ARG A 41 10.17 23.92 10.39
CA ARG A 41 10.73 22.84 11.23
C ARG A 41 9.71 22.22 12.18
N THR A 42 8.81 23.03 12.76
CA THR A 42 7.79 22.52 13.70
C THR A 42 6.85 21.50 13.07
N PRO A 43 6.16 21.78 11.93
CA PRO A 43 5.30 20.77 11.28
C PRO A 43 6.08 19.53 10.83
N VAL A 44 7.34 19.68 10.37
CA VAL A 44 8.19 18.55 9.99
C VAL A 44 8.51 17.67 11.20
N ARG A 45 8.88 18.26 12.35
CA ARG A 45 9.15 17.49 13.58
C ARG A 45 7.92 16.70 14.05
N GLU A 46 6.75 17.35 14.10
CA GLU A 46 5.50 16.68 14.50
C GLU A 46 5.13 15.55 13.55
N ALA A 47 5.31 15.76 12.25
CA ALA A 47 5.12 14.71 11.24
C ALA A 47 6.08 13.52 11.45
N LEU A 48 7.37 13.78 11.71
CA LEU A 48 8.35 12.72 11.96
C LEU A 48 8.03 11.91 13.22
N ILE A 49 7.58 12.54 14.30
CA ILE A 49 7.13 11.83 15.52
C ILE A 49 5.97 10.87 15.21
N ARG A 50 5.03 11.30 14.38
CA ARG A 50 3.90 10.45 13.97
C ARG A 50 4.36 9.31 13.07
N ILE A 51 5.23 9.57 12.11
CA ILE A 51 5.78 8.59 11.16
C ILE A 51 6.66 7.55 11.90
N GLU A 52 7.37 7.95 12.96
CA GLU A 52 8.12 7.05 13.83
C GLU A 52 7.18 6.07 14.57
N ARG A 53 6.06 6.56 15.11
CA ARG A 53 5.04 5.70 15.75
C ARG A 53 4.41 4.69 14.77
N GLU A 54 4.41 4.98 13.49
CA GLU A 54 3.96 4.08 12.44
C GLU A 54 5.06 3.10 11.97
N GLY A 55 6.26 3.17 12.58
CA GLY A 55 7.38 2.28 12.28
C GLY A 55 8.01 2.51 10.91
N LEU A 56 7.81 3.69 10.31
CA LEU A 56 8.38 4.04 9.00
C LEU A 56 9.76 4.69 9.10
N ILE A 57 10.09 5.25 10.25
CA ILE A 57 11.42 5.74 10.59
C ILE A 57 11.80 5.30 12.00
N GLU A 58 13.07 5.32 12.29
CA GLU A 58 13.63 5.08 13.62
C GLU A 58 14.64 6.16 13.99
N VAL A 59 14.66 6.54 15.27
CA VAL A 59 15.65 7.47 15.83
C VAL A 59 16.71 6.66 16.55
N VAL A 60 17.93 6.65 15.98
CA VAL A 60 19.09 5.98 16.59
C VAL A 60 19.86 7.00 17.43
N PRO A 61 19.96 6.82 18.76
CA PRO A 61 20.65 7.77 19.64
C PRO A 61 22.08 8.06 19.15
N GLN A 62 22.45 9.33 19.17
CA GLN A 62 23.75 9.86 18.72
C GLN A 62 24.09 9.62 17.23
N SER A 63 23.26 8.92 16.47
CA SER A 63 23.48 8.62 15.06
C SER A 63 22.56 9.45 14.15
N GLY A 64 21.25 9.44 14.40
CA GLY A 64 20.29 10.21 13.61
C GLY A 64 18.97 9.48 13.39
N THR A 65 18.17 10.00 12.46
CA THR A 65 16.90 9.40 12.05
C THR A 65 17.07 8.67 10.72
N TYR A 66 16.55 7.47 10.64
CA TYR A 66 16.67 6.60 9.47
C TYR A 66 15.29 6.11 9.03
N VAL A 67 15.11 5.94 7.72
CA VAL A 67 13.95 5.22 7.18
C VAL A 67 14.12 3.74 7.53
N THR A 68 13.13 3.13 8.14
CA THR A 68 13.21 1.70 8.51
C THR A 68 13.33 0.81 7.28
N THR A 69 14.02 -0.31 7.40
CA THR A 69 13.92 -1.42 6.44
C THR A 69 12.52 -2.04 6.48
N ILE A 70 12.19 -2.84 5.47
CA ILE A 70 10.90 -3.53 5.41
C ILE A 70 10.99 -4.78 6.28
N ASN A 71 10.12 -4.86 7.28
CA ASN A 71 9.99 -6.04 8.12
C ASN A 71 9.06 -7.05 7.46
N ILE A 72 9.58 -8.22 7.07
CA ILE A 72 8.82 -9.22 6.33
C ILE A 72 7.70 -9.87 7.15
N ASP A 73 7.87 -10.00 8.47
CA ASP A 73 6.83 -10.54 9.34
C ASP A 73 5.65 -9.55 9.42
N SER A 74 5.93 -8.26 9.49
CA SER A 74 4.89 -7.21 9.42
C SER A 74 4.18 -7.22 8.07
N VAL A 75 4.89 -7.48 6.97
CA VAL A 75 4.29 -7.66 5.63
C VAL A 75 3.34 -8.85 5.62
N GLN A 76 3.76 -9.99 6.18
CA GLN A 76 2.92 -11.20 6.26
C GLN A 76 1.70 -10.99 7.17
N ASN A 77 1.88 -10.32 8.30
CA ASN A 77 0.79 -9.99 9.22
C ASN A 77 -0.24 -9.06 8.56
N GLY A 78 0.22 -8.03 7.83
CA GLY A 78 -0.65 -7.14 7.07
C GLY A 78 -1.44 -7.88 5.99
N ARG A 79 -0.80 -8.80 5.27
CA ARG A 79 -1.47 -9.69 4.32
C ARG A 79 -2.52 -10.57 5.01
N PHE A 80 -2.17 -11.20 6.12
CA PHE A 80 -3.08 -12.06 6.88
C PHE A 80 -4.34 -11.30 7.33
N VAL A 81 -4.19 -10.07 7.82
CA VAL A 81 -5.34 -9.24 8.19
C VAL A 81 -6.24 -8.97 6.98
N ARG A 82 -5.67 -8.65 5.80
CA ARG A 82 -6.44 -8.48 4.57
C ARG A 82 -7.18 -9.76 4.17
N GLU A 83 -6.51 -10.91 4.27
CA GLU A 83 -7.09 -12.21 3.95
C GLU A 83 -8.27 -12.59 4.86
N CYS A 84 -8.25 -12.14 6.12
CA CYS A 84 -9.38 -12.32 7.05
C CYS A 84 -10.55 -11.36 6.78
N LEU A 85 -10.27 -10.14 6.33
CA LEU A 85 -11.27 -9.08 6.18
C LEU A 85 -11.86 -8.98 4.78
N GLU A 86 -11.00 -9.00 3.75
CA GLU A 86 -11.43 -8.65 2.39
C GLU A 86 -12.47 -9.60 1.79
N PRO A 87 -12.41 -10.92 1.96
CA PRO A 87 -13.47 -11.80 1.45
C PRO A 87 -14.85 -11.40 1.99
N ASN A 88 -14.94 -11.09 3.28
CA ASN A 88 -16.21 -10.67 3.90
C ASN A 88 -16.65 -9.28 3.44
N VAL A 89 -15.71 -8.36 3.26
CA VAL A 89 -16.01 -7.02 2.72
C VAL A 89 -16.51 -7.12 1.28
N MET A 90 -15.90 -7.98 0.46
CA MET A 90 -16.33 -8.19 -0.92
C MET A 90 -17.72 -8.82 -1.03
N LEU A 91 -18.08 -9.72 -0.11
CA LEU A 91 -19.45 -10.26 0.00
C LEU A 91 -20.46 -9.17 0.35
N ASP A 92 -20.11 -8.28 1.28
CA ASP A 92 -20.94 -7.12 1.60
C ASP A 92 -21.09 -6.18 0.39
N ALA A 93 -19.99 -5.89 -0.30
CA ALA A 93 -19.98 -5.03 -1.51
C ALA A 93 -20.86 -5.62 -2.61
N MET A 94 -20.78 -6.94 -2.84
CA MET A 94 -21.56 -7.67 -3.87
C MET A 94 -23.06 -7.35 -3.81
N THR A 95 -23.60 -7.14 -2.60
CA THR A 95 -25.04 -6.87 -2.40
C THR A 95 -25.39 -5.38 -2.41
N LYS A 96 -24.40 -4.48 -2.42
CA LYS A 96 -24.58 -3.04 -2.21
C LYS A 96 -24.03 -2.17 -3.34
N LEU A 97 -23.40 -2.78 -4.35
CA LEU A 97 -22.88 -2.03 -5.50
C LEU A 97 -23.98 -1.18 -6.16
N THR A 98 -23.73 0.11 -6.27
CA THR A 98 -24.54 1.04 -7.06
C THR A 98 -24.00 1.12 -8.48
N LYS A 99 -24.77 1.75 -9.37
CA LYS A 99 -24.29 2.04 -10.74
C LYS A 99 -23.02 2.90 -10.70
N GLU A 100 -22.94 3.87 -9.80
CA GLU A 100 -21.78 4.75 -9.65
C GLU A 100 -20.52 3.95 -9.27
N HIS A 101 -20.61 3.05 -8.29
CA HIS A 101 -19.50 2.14 -7.94
C HIS A 101 -19.04 1.29 -9.13
N ILE A 102 -19.99 0.77 -9.92
CA ILE A 102 -19.66 -0.03 -11.10
C ILE A 102 -18.95 0.82 -12.16
N ASP A 103 -19.42 2.03 -12.42
CA ASP A 103 -18.82 2.95 -13.38
C ASP A 103 -17.39 3.36 -12.92
N ASN A 104 -17.19 3.64 -11.62
CA ASN A 104 -15.90 3.96 -11.03
C ASN A 104 -14.91 2.78 -11.14
N LEU A 105 -15.36 1.56 -10.85
CA LEU A 105 -14.52 0.36 -10.94
C LEU A 105 -14.14 0.04 -12.40
N ASN A 106 -15.06 0.17 -13.35
CA ASN A 106 -14.75 0.00 -14.77
C ASN A 106 -13.68 1.01 -15.24
N LYS A 107 -13.87 2.29 -14.92
CA LYS A 107 -12.88 3.33 -15.23
C LYS A 107 -11.54 3.05 -14.59
N ASN A 108 -11.53 2.64 -13.32
CA ASN A 108 -10.31 2.29 -12.60
C ASN A 108 -9.56 1.15 -13.29
N MET A 109 -10.25 0.10 -13.76
CA MET A 109 -9.65 -1.02 -14.48
C MET A 109 -9.00 -0.57 -15.80
N GLU A 110 -9.67 0.27 -16.59
CA GLU A 110 -9.12 0.86 -17.82
C GLU A 110 -7.84 1.67 -17.53
N GLU A 111 -7.87 2.49 -16.47
CA GLU A 111 -6.71 3.28 -16.06
C GLU A 111 -5.55 2.42 -15.52
N GLN A 112 -5.83 1.29 -14.86
CA GLN A 112 -4.81 0.33 -14.44
C GLN A 112 -4.13 -0.32 -15.66
N GLU A 113 -4.90 -0.71 -16.70
CA GLU A 113 -4.36 -1.26 -17.94
C GLU A 113 -3.43 -0.26 -18.63
N GLU A 114 -3.87 0.99 -18.79
CA GLU A 114 -3.04 2.07 -19.34
C GLU A 114 -1.75 2.28 -18.53
N ALA A 115 -1.86 2.32 -17.19
CA ALA A 115 -0.70 2.49 -16.32
C ALA A 115 0.29 1.32 -16.42
N ALA A 116 -0.22 0.10 -16.63
CA ALA A 116 0.60 -1.09 -16.83
C ALA A 116 1.34 -1.06 -18.18
N GLU A 117 0.66 -0.70 -19.27
CA GLU A 117 1.25 -0.54 -20.60
C GLU A 117 2.37 0.50 -20.61
N LEU A 118 2.15 1.63 -19.90
CA LEU A 118 3.11 2.72 -19.79
C LEU A 118 4.17 2.51 -18.70
N THR A 119 4.14 1.38 -17.99
CA THR A 119 5.05 1.05 -16.87
C THR A 119 5.06 2.13 -15.76
N GLN A 120 3.92 2.77 -15.51
CA GLN A 120 3.74 3.82 -14.50
C GLN A 120 3.50 3.20 -13.12
N THR A 121 4.56 2.73 -12.47
CA THR A 121 4.52 1.96 -11.20
C THR A 121 3.69 2.65 -10.11
N ASP A 122 3.91 3.95 -9.90
CA ASP A 122 3.25 4.69 -8.83
C ASP A 122 1.75 4.86 -9.12
N ARG A 123 1.40 5.21 -10.36
CA ARG A 123 0.01 5.32 -10.81
C ARG A 123 -0.73 3.98 -10.72
N PHE A 124 -0.09 2.90 -11.17
CA PHE A 124 -0.67 1.56 -11.07
C PHE A 124 -0.95 1.16 -9.62
N PHE A 125 0.00 1.41 -8.71
CA PHE A 125 -0.20 1.12 -7.29
C PHE A 125 -1.36 1.94 -6.69
N ASP A 126 -1.44 3.24 -7.00
CA ASP A 126 -2.48 4.10 -6.47
C ASP A 126 -3.87 3.69 -7.01
N LEU A 127 -3.96 3.25 -8.26
CA LEU A 127 -5.18 2.70 -8.86
C LEU A 127 -5.59 1.35 -8.26
N ASP A 128 -4.62 0.47 -7.98
CA ASP A 128 -4.85 -0.78 -7.25
C ASP A 128 -5.41 -0.51 -5.83
N GLN A 129 -4.87 0.47 -5.12
CA GLN A 129 -5.42 0.90 -3.85
C GLN A 129 -6.84 1.46 -3.97
N ALA A 130 -7.09 2.27 -5.01
CA ALA A 130 -8.41 2.83 -5.27
C ALA A 130 -9.45 1.76 -5.62
N PHE A 131 -9.07 0.71 -6.36
CA PHE A 131 -9.92 -0.44 -6.65
C PHE A 131 -10.44 -1.11 -5.36
N HIS A 132 -9.54 -1.46 -4.46
CA HIS A 132 -9.94 -2.04 -3.17
C HIS A 132 -10.75 -1.03 -2.35
N GLY A 133 -10.33 0.24 -2.28
CA GLY A 133 -11.03 1.30 -1.54
C GLY A 133 -12.47 1.48 -1.97
N GLU A 134 -12.75 1.46 -3.28
CA GLU A 134 -14.11 1.56 -3.85
C GLU A 134 -14.99 0.39 -3.40
N LEU A 135 -14.45 -0.82 -3.34
CA LEU A 135 -15.18 -1.99 -2.85
C LEU A 135 -15.46 -1.91 -1.34
N TYR A 136 -14.53 -1.37 -0.54
CA TYR A 136 -14.77 -1.07 0.87
C TYR A 136 -15.84 0.02 1.05
N GLU A 137 -15.87 1.03 0.19
CA GLU A 137 -16.89 2.07 0.19
C GLU A 137 -18.26 1.49 -0.14
N ALA A 138 -18.38 0.71 -1.19
CA ALA A 138 -19.61 0.01 -1.55
C ALA A 138 -20.13 -0.88 -0.42
N ALA A 139 -19.24 -1.55 0.30
CA ALA A 139 -19.58 -2.36 1.48
C ALA A 139 -20.02 -1.53 2.69
N GLY A 140 -19.80 -0.20 2.69
CA GLY A 140 -20.00 0.67 3.87
C GLY A 140 -18.93 0.45 4.95
N LYS A 141 -17.69 0.12 4.54
CA LYS A 141 -16.55 -0.20 5.41
C LYS A 141 -15.37 0.76 5.23
N GLN A 142 -15.64 2.00 4.85
CA GLN A 142 -14.62 3.04 4.61
C GLN A 142 -13.66 3.23 5.78
N GLU A 143 -14.16 3.22 7.03
CA GLU A 143 -13.32 3.37 8.22
C GLU A 143 -12.34 2.21 8.39
N ILE A 144 -12.75 0.98 8.05
CA ILE A 144 -11.87 -0.19 8.06
C ILE A 144 -10.77 -0.05 7.01
N TRP A 145 -11.12 0.45 5.80
CA TRP A 145 -10.12 0.73 4.77
C TRP A 145 -9.09 1.76 5.24
N GLN A 146 -9.54 2.87 5.83
CA GLN A 146 -8.65 3.89 6.38
C GLN A 146 -7.73 3.31 7.46
N TRP A 147 -8.27 2.48 8.35
CA TRP A 147 -7.47 1.78 9.37
C TRP A 147 -6.41 0.87 8.74
N LEU A 148 -6.76 0.12 7.69
CA LEU A 148 -5.80 -0.71 6.95
C LEU A 148 -4.69 0.13 6.31
N GLN A 149 -5.01 1.28 5.73
CA GLN A 149 -4.02 2.17 5.11
C GLN A 149 -3.00 2.70 6.14
N LEU A 150 -3.42 2.91 7.37
CA LEU A 150 -2.53 3.34 8.45
C LEU A 150 -1.62 2.21 8.95
N ASN A 151 -2.13 0.99 9.01
CA ASN A 151 -1.44 -0.15 9.66
C ASN A 151 -0.69 -1.07 8.66
N ASN A 152 -0.99 -1.02 7.38
CA ASN A 152 -0.37 -1.88 6.36
C ASN A 152 0.80 -1.20 5.61
N THR A 153 1.49 -0.25 6.26
CA THR A 153 2.58 0.50 5.62
C THR A 153 3.71 -0.40 5.11
N GLN A 154 4.08 -1.43 5.87
CA GLN A 154 5.12 -2.39 5.47
C GLN A 154 4.68 -3.23 4.27
N LEU A 155 3.43 -3.73 4.27
CA LEU A 155 2.85 -4.44 3.15
C LEU A 155 2.76 -3.55 1.90
N ASN A 156 2.35 -2.30 2.04
CA ASN A 156 2.24 -1.36 0.92
C ASN A 156 3.62 -1.05 0.31
N ARG A 157 4.67 -0.92 1.14
CA ARG A 157 6.05 -0.79 0.65
C ARG A 157 6.50 -2.04 -0.10
N PHE A 158 6.21 -3.23 0.42
CA PHE A 158 6.51 -4.48 -0.26
C PHE A 158 5.79 -4.59 -1.61
N ARG A 159 4.48 -4.33 -1.67
CA ARG A 159 3.68 -4.38 -2.91
C ARG A 159 4.21 -3.41 -3.97
N ARG A 160 4.67 -2.22 -3.56
CA ARG A 160 5.34 -1.28 -4.47
C ARG A 160 6.67 -1.80 -5.01
N LEU A 161 7.49 -2.41 -4.17
CA LEU A 161 8.74 -3.03 -4.65
C LEU A 161 8.46 -4.14 -5.66
N ARG A 162 7.46 -4.96 -5.40
CA ARG A 162 7.02 -6.02 -6.30
C ARG A 162 6.79 -5.50 -7.72
N LEU A 163 6.13 -4.36 -7.87
CA LEU A 163 5.87 -3.74 -9.19
C LEU A 163 7.14 -3.28 -9.92
N LYS A 164 8.26 -3.10 -9.21
CA LYS A 164 9.55 -2.69 -9.76
C LYS A 164 10.49 -3.86 -10.08
N VAL A 165 10.10 -5.10 -9.75
CA VAL A 165 10.91 -6.29 -10.02
C VAL A 165 10.69 -6.74 -11.46
N PRO A 166 11.73 -6.78 -12.31
CA PRO A 166 11.62 -7.30 -13.66
C PRO A 166 11.15 -8.77 -13.67
N GLY A 167 10.20 -9.06 -14.54
CA GLY A 167 9.65 -10.42 -14.68
C GLY A 167 8.47 -10.75 -13.76
N LEU A 168 8.13 -9.90 -12.78
CA LEU A 168 6.87 -10.00 -12.05
C LEU A 168 5.78 -9.26 -12.82
N ASN A 169 4.93 -10.03 -13.50
CA ASN A 169 3.98 -9.49 -14.47
C ASN A 169 2.79 -8.78 -13.80
N TRP A 170 2.54 -7.53 -14.18
CA TRP A 170 1.37 -6.76 -13.72
C TRP A 170 0.06 -7.29 -14.33
N ALA A 171 0.12 -7.92 -15.52
CA ALA A 171 -1.05 -8.53 -16.15
C ALA A 171 -1.71 -9.60 -15.25
N THR A 172 -0.93 -10.24 -14.37
CA THR A 172 -1.50 -11.17 -13.38
C THR A 172 -2.41 -10.44 -12.39
N LEU A 173 -2.02 -9.27 -11.91
CA LEU A 173 -2.85 -8.45 -11.00
C LEU A 173 -4.08 -7.92 -11.71
N LEU A 174 -3.93 -7.38 -12.92
CA LEU A 174 -5.05 -6.90 -13.74
C LEU A 174 -6.09 -8.00 -13.94
N LYS A 175 -5.65 -9.17 -14.40
CA LYS A 175 -6.53 -10.31 -14.60
C LYS A 175 -7.27 -10.71 -13.32
N GLN A 176 -6.56 -10.74 -12.18
CA GLN A 176 -7.19 -11.05 -10.89
C GLN A 176 -8.24 -10.00 -10.50
N HIS A 177 -7.98 -8.71 -10.70
CA HIS A 177 -8.97 -7.66 -10.44
C HIS A 177 -10.20 -7.79 -11.34
N GLU A 178 -10.01 -8.08 -12.64
CA GLU A 178 -11.12 -8.34 -13.59
C GLU A 178 -11.97 -9.53 -13.15
N GLU A 179 -11.31 -10.64 -12.78
CA GLU A 179 -11.98 -11.86 -12.34
C GLU A 179 -12.77 -11.62 -11.04
N ILE A 180 -12.17 -10.93 -10.05
CA ILE A 180 -12.82 -10.54 -8.79
C ILE A 180 -14.04 -9.66 -9.09
N PHE A 181 -13.89 -8.60 -9.87
CA PHE A 181 -14.99 -7.70 -10.19
C PHE A 181 -16.09 -8.40 -11.00
N SER A 182 -15.72 -9.32 -11.88
CA SER A 182 -16.67 -10.15 -12.62
C SER A 182 -17.46 -11.09 -11.69
N ALA A 183 -16.78 -11.76 -10.72
CA ALA A 183 -17.43 -12.61 -9.74
C ALA A 183 -18.42 -11.80 -8.86
N ILE A 184 -18.04 -10.58 -8.43
CA ILE A 184 -18.92 -9.67 -7.70
C ILE A 184 -20.17 -9.33 -8.52
N LYS A 185 -20.02 -8.97 -9.80
CA LYS A 185 -21.16 -8.65 -10.68
C LYS A 185 -22.11 -9.83 -10.94
N ARG A 186 -21.56 -11.06 -10.99
CA ARG A 186 -22.36 -12.29 -11.16
C ARG A 186 -22.96 -12.78 -9.83
N GLN A 187 -22.60 -12.19 -8.71
CA GLN A 187 -22.96 -12.64 -7.36
C GLN A 187 -22.52 -14.09 -7.06
N ASP A 188 -21.35 -14.47 -7.57
CA ASP A 188 -20.75 -15.79 -7.38
C ASP A 188 -19.86 -15.82 -6.15
N VAL A 189 -20.42 -16.27 -5.04
CA VAL A 189 -19.78 -16.25 -3.70
C VAL A 189 -18.58 -17.20 -3.65
N ASP A 190 -18.69 -18.38 -4.24
CA ASP A 190 -17.65 -19.41 -4.19
C ASP A 190 -16.45 -18.98 -5.03
N ASP A 191 -16.69 -18.50 -6.26
CA ASP A 191 -15.65 -18.00 -7.14
C ASP A 191 -14.95 -16.77 -6.52
N LEU A 192 -15.73 -15.84 -5.98
CA LEU A 192 -15.18 -14.64 -5.32
C LEU A 192 -14.25 -15.01 -4.16
N SER A 193 -14.66 -15.93 -3.30
CA SER A 193 -13.85 -16.38 -2.17
C SER A 193 -12.52 -16.99 -2.61
N TYR A 194 -12.55 -17.83 -3.64
CA TYR A 194 -11.36 -18.44 -4.23
C TYR A 194 -10.43 -17.37 -4.84
N LEU A 195 -10.97 -16.45 -5.64
CA LEU A 195 -10.21 -15.40 -6.33
C LEU A 195 -9.56 -14.42 -5.35
N MET A 196 -10.28 -14.02 -4.31
CA MET A 196 -9.74 -13.16 -3.26
C MET A 196 -8.58 -13.82 -2.52
N HIS A 197 -8.72 -15.11 -2.18
CA HIS A 197 -7.64 -15.86 -1.55
C HIS A 197 -6.41 -15.93 -2.47
N ALA A 198 -6.59 -16.29 -3.74
CA ALA A 198 -5.51 -16.38 -4.73
C ALA A 198 -4.80 -15.03 -4.92
N HIS A 199 -5.57 -13.93 -5.01
CA HIS A 199 -5.04 -12.58 -5.15
C HIS A 199 -4.16 -12.17 -3.95
N LEU A 200 -4.64 -12.36 -2.74
CA LEU A 200 -3.91 -12.01 -1.52
C LEU A 200 -2.72 -12.96 -1.25
N HIS A 201 -2.80 -14.19 -1.74
CA HIS A 201 -1.73 -15.18 -1.61
C HIS A 201 -0.54 -14.93 -2.55
N LEU A 202 -0.74 -14.20 -3.65
CA LEU A 202 0.30 -13.90 -4.65
C LEU A 202 1.57 -13.32 -4.01
N MET A 203 1.42 -12.49 -2.99
CA MET A 203 2.54 -11.95 -2.23
C MET A 203 3.46 -13.03 -1.65
N LEU A 204 2.91 -14.13 -1.14
CA LEU A 204 3.72 -15.23 -0.57
C LEU A 204 4.51 -15.98 -1.66
N VAL A 205 3.91 -16.14 -2.82
CA VAL A 205 4.55 -16.80 -3.98
C VAL A 205 5.73 -15.98 -4.48
N GLU A 206 5.60 -14.65 -4.52
CA GLU A 206 6.59 -13.75 -5.10
C GLU A 206 7.60 -13.19 -4.07
N LYS A 207 7.39 -13.43 -2.78
CA LYS A 207 8.16 -12.87 -1.66
C LYS A 207 9.68 -13.04 -1.84
N GLU A 208 10.13 -14.26 -2.07
CA GLU A 208 11.56 -14.57 -2.19
C GLU A 208 12.21 -13.87 -3.39
N THR A 209 11.45 -13.70 -4.48
CA THR A 209 11.93 -13.01 -5.68
C THR A 209 12.13 -11.51 -5.40
N VAL A 210 11.17 -10.87 -4.72
CA VAL A 210 11.27 -9.45 -4.33
C VAL A 210 12.44 -9.23 -3.37
N MET A 211 12.57 -10.06 -2.33
CA MET A 211 13.64 -9.97 -1.35
C MET A 211 15.03 -10.18 -1.97
N ARG A 212 15.16 -11.11 -2.91
CA ARG A 212 16.42 -11.35 -3.64
C ARG A 212 16.81 -10.18 -4.53
N TYR A 213 15.83 -9.48 -5.09
CA TYR A 213 16.08 -8.33 -5.96
C TYR A 213 16.47 -7.07 -5.19
N TYR A 214 15.96 -6.90 -3.97
CA TYR A 214 16.20 -5.76 -3.08
C TYR A 214 16.71 -6.19 -1.69
N PRO A 215 17.83 -6.94 -1.58
CA PRO A 215 18.24 -7.52 -0.30
C PRO A 215 18.47 -6.48 0.80
N ASP A 216 19.00 -5.29 0.45
CA ASP A 216 19.31 -4.22 1.41
C ASP A 216 18.06 -3.47 1.92
N TYR A 217 16.88 -3.72 1.35
CA TYR A 217 15.66 -3.03 1.74
C TYR A 217 14.88 -3.76 2.84
N PHE A 218 15.29 -4.99 3.16
CA PHE A 218 14.65 -5.81 4.20
C PHE A 218 15.54 -5.89 5.44
N SER A 219 14.91 -5.96 6.62
CA SER A 219 15.62 -6.27 7.83
C SER A 219 16.18 -7.70 7.70
N SER A 220 17.49 -7.87 7.93
CA SER A 220 18.02 -9.20 8.18
C SER A 220 17.23 -9.80 9.34
N ASN A 221 16.70 -11.03 9.18
CA ASN A 221 16.16 -11.77 10.31
C ASN A 221 17.27 -11.87 11.34
N SER A 222 17.32 -10.94 12.29
CA SER A 222 18.07 -11.15 13.51
C SER A 222 17.30 -12.26 14.23
N GLU A 223 17.84 -13.45 14.19
CA GLU A 223 17.46 -14.56 15.04
C GLU A 223 17.23 -13.99 16.44
N ALA A 224 15.98 -14.04 16.92
CA ALA A 224 15.61 -13.75 18.28
C ALA A 224 15.71 -15.04 19.10
#